data_0f7bc14ff56b3301b4699d7c82678cfa
#
_entry.id   0f7bc14ff56b3301b4699d7c82678cfa
#
_cell.length_a   1.000
_cell.length_b   1.000
_cell.length_c   1.000
_cell.angle_alpha   90.00
_cell.angle_beta   90.00
_cell.angle_gamma   90.00
#
_symmetry.space_group_name_H-M   'P 1'
#
loop_
_entity.id
_entity.type
_entity.pdbx_description
1 polymer ?
#
loop_
_entity_poly.entity_id
_entity_poly.type
_entity_poly.pdbx_seq_one_letter_code
_entity_poly.pdbx_strand_id
1 'polypeptide(L)'
;MKKNKINKIILIIVGICILLPLLNLIIWSFTERWAWPDLLPQTYSLRALNEIFSRKEEMTKLFVSSIVLSMIVAMLSVIIGMMTARAFVFYDFKGKRQLYFVTILPFLIPATVFAMGIHVLFIKWGLSNSILGVIIVHLIYSLPYATRLL
;
A
#
# COMPACT_ATOMS: atom_id res chain seq x y z
N MET A 1 -31.04 -16.22 -22.50
CA MET A 1 -30.20 -17.22 -21.82
C MET A 1 -28.74 -17.30 -22.33
N LYS A 2 -28.41 -17.07 -23.60
CA LYS A 2 -27.04 -17.12 -24.17
C LYS A 2 -26.11 -16.04 -23.57
N LYS A 3 -26.60 -14.81 -23.35
CA LYS A 3 -25.82 -13.66 -22.83
C LYS A 3 -25.24 -13.91 -21.43
N ASN A 4 -25.96 -14.64 -20.56
CA ASN A 4 -25.48 -14.97 -19.21
C ASN A 4 -24.32 -15.99 -19.19
N LYS A 5 -24.25 -16.89 -20.21
CA LYS A 5 -23.14 -17.86 -20.29
C LYS A 5 -21.84 -17.19 -20.74
N ILE A 6 -21.92 -16.27 -21.73
CA ILE A 6 -20.76 -15.51 -22.21
C ILE A 6 -20.19 -14.64 -21.09
N ASN A 7 -21.04 -13.94 -20.35
CA ASN A 7 -20.59 -13.10 -19.22
C ASN A 7 -19.92 -13.93 -18.13
N LYS A 8 -20.44 -15.14 -17.83
CA LYS A 8 -19.78 -16.05 -16.88
C LYS A 8 -18.40 -16.52 -17.35
N ILE A 9 -18.27 -16.85 -18.63
CA ILE A 9 -16.98 -17.27 -19.21
C ILE A 9 -15.97 -16.12 -19.14
N ILE A 10 -16.37 -14.91 -19.51
CA ILE A 10 -15.51 -13.72 -19.44
C ILE A 10 -15.08 -13.48 -17.98
N LEU A 11 -16.01 -13.59 -17.02
CA LEU A 11 -15.71 -13.39 -15.60
C LEU A 11 -14.71 -14.43 -15.06
N ILE A 12 -14.84 -15.69 -15.49
CA ILE A 12 -13.90 -16.75 -15.12
C ILE A 12 -12.52 -16.49 -15.73
N ILE A 13 -12.44 -16.10 -16.99
CA ILE A 13 -11.18 -15.80 -17.66
C ILE A 13 -10.48 -14.64 -16.95
N VAL A 14 -11.20 -13.54 -16.68
CA VAL A 14 -10.66 -12.40 -15.93
C VAL A 14 -10.19 -12.82 -14.54
N GLY A 15 -10.97 -13.64 -13.84
CA GLY A 15 -10.59 -14.19 -12.53
C GLY A 15 -9.30 -15.01 -12.60
N ILE A 16 -9.15 -15.88 -13.58
CA ILE A 16 -7.92 -16.66 -13.81
C ILE A 16 -6.74 -15.73 -14.11
N CYS A 17 -6.92 -14.73 -14.99
CA CYS A 17 -5.86 -13.77 -15.30
C CYS A 17 -5.38 -12.97 -14.08
N ILE A 18 -6.28 -12.66 -13.14
CA ILE A 18 -5.93 -11.97 -11.89
C ILE A 18 -5.22 -12.92 -10.91
N LEU A 19 -5.63 -14.19 -10.85
CA LEU A 19 -5.06 -15.18 -9.93
C LEU A 19 -3.72 -15.76 -10.42
N LEU A 20 -3.47 -15.76 -11.74
CA LEU A 20 -2.27 -16.35 -12.32
C LEU A 20 -0.96 -15.78 -11.76
N PRO A 21 -0.77 -14.45 -11.59
CA PRO A 21 0.41 -13.90 -10.93
C PRO A 21 0.58 -14.37 -9.47
N LEU A 22 -0.53 -14.59 -8.75
CA LEU A 22 -0.48 -15.09 -7.36
C LEU A 22 -0.02 -16.55 -7.31
N LEU A 23 -0.46 -17.38 -8.26
CA LEU A 23 0.03 -18.76 -8.40
C LEU A 23 1.54 -18.79 -8.68
N ASN A 24 2.03 -17.85 -9.50
CA ASN A 24 3.47 -17.73 -9.76
C ASN A 24 4.27 -17.44 -8.48
N LEU A 25 3.77 -16.58 -7.58
CA LEU A 25 4.40 -16.33 -6.28
C LEU A 25 4.46 -17.58 -5.42
N ILE A 26 3.39 -18.40 -5.42
CA ILE A 26 3.37 -19.67 -4.68
C ILE A 26 4.44 -20.62 -5.24
N ILE A 27 4.50 -20.79 -6.57
CA ILE A 27 5.51 -21.65 -7.20
C ILE A 27 6.91 -21.14 -6.84
N TRP A 28 7.14 -19.83 -6.87
CA TRP A 28 8.45 -19.26 -6.57
C TRP A 28 8.86 -19.43 -5.11
N SER A 29 7.91 -19.50 -4.17
CA SER A 29 8.19 -19.80 -2.77
C SER A 29 8.83 -21.19 -2.55
N PHE A 30 8.58 -22.12 -3.47
CA PHE A 30 9.13 -23.47 -3.46
C PHE A 30 10.27 -23.68 -4.46
N THR A 31 10.80 -22.62 -5.05
CA THR A 31 11.81 -22.68 -6.12
C THR A 31 13.17 -22.24 -5.56
N GLU A 32 14.21 -22.98 -5.90
CA GLU A 32 15.59 -22.59 -5.63
C GLU A 32 16.21 -21.87 -6.83
N ARG A 33 15.97 -22.40 -8.02
CA ARG A 33 16.50 -21.84 -9.26
C ARG A 33 15.44 -21.86 -10.34
N TRP A 34 15.15 -20.69 -10.90
CA TRP A 34 14.30 -20.50 -12.05
C TRP A 34 14.95 -19.51 -13.00
N ALA A 35 15.69 -20.02 -13.95
CA ALA A 35 16.41 -19.19 -14.90
C ALA A 35 15.63 -19.04 -16.19
N TRP A 36 15.60 -17.81 -16.73
CA TRP A 36 15.09 -17.56 -18.09
C TRP A 36 15.93 -18.37 -19.11
N PRO A 37 15.32 -18.99 -20.15
CA PRO A 37 13.93 -18.84 -20.62
C PRO A 37 12.97 -19.96 -20.18
N ASP A 38 13.26 -20.72 -19.15
CA ASP A 38 12.45 -21.88 -18.76
C ASP A 38 11.08 -21.46 -18.20
N LEU A 39 10.03 -22.14 -18.65
CA LEU A 39 8.65 -21.91 -18.18
C LEU A 39 8.36 -22.53 -16.81
N LEU A 40 9.17 -23.51 -16.38
CA LEU A 40 9.05 -24.17 -15.09
C LEU A 40 10.35 -24.07 -14.32
N PRO A 41 10.30 -24.12 -12.97
CA PRO A 41 11.49 -24.13 -12.14
C PRO A 41 12.39 -25.34 -12.44
N GLN A 42 13.70 -25.09 -12.47
CA GLN A 42 14.71 -26.14 -12.70
C GLN A 42 14.95 -26.97 -11.43
N THR A 43 14.88 -26.33 -10.25
CA THR A 43 15.06 -26.99 -8.96
C THR A 43 14.05 -26.46 -7.95
N TYR A 44 13.51 -27.37 -7.13
CA TYR A 44 12.58 -27.06 -6.04
C TYR A 44 13.30 -27.15 -4.70
N SER A 45 13.00 -26.23 -3.78
CA SER A 45 13.59 -26.17 -2.45
C SER A 45 12.66 -25.47 -1.45
N LEU A 46 12.76 -25.85 -0.20
CA LEU A 46 12.11 -25.17 0.93
C LEU A 46 12.97 -24.04 1.51
N ARG A 47 14.05 -23.63 0.80
CA ARG A 47 15.00 -22.64 1.29
C ARG A 47 14.32 -21.34 1.72
N ALA A 48 13.37 -20.83 0.94
CA ALA A 48 12.66 -19.59 1.27
C ALA A 48 11.86 -19.72 2.58
N LEU A 49 11.20 -20.85 2.79
CA LEU A 49 10.47 -21.12 4.04
C LEU A 49 11.45 -21.28 5.22
N ASN A 50 12.52 -22.03 5.05
CA ASN A 50 13.54 -22.21 6.09
C ASN A 50 14.19 -20.87 6.48
N GLU A 51 14.43 -19.97 5.52
CA GLU A 51 14.97 -18.64 5.78
C GLU A 51 14.00 -17.79 6.61
N ILE A 52 12.70 -17.87 6.34
CA ILE A 52 11.67 -17.18 7.15
C ILE A 52 11.66 -17.74 8.58
N PHE A 53 11.71 -19.06 8.74
CA PHE A 53 11.72 -19.69 10.06
C PHE A 53 13.02 -19.44 10.83
N SER A 54 14.16 -19.38 10.17
CA SER A 54 15.44 -19.06 10.82
C SER A 54 15.50 -17.63 11.35
N ARG A 55 14.80 -16.69 10.68
CA ARG A 55 14.70 -15.26 11.07
C ARG A 55 13.38 -14.91 11.76
N LYS A 56 12.70 -15.88 12.36
CA LYS A 56 11.37 -15.67 12.96
C LYS A 56 11.32 -14.49 13.94
N GLU A 57 12.35 -14.27 14.75
CA GLU A 57 12.38 -13.18 15.72
C GLU A 57 12.44 -11.80 15.04
N GLU A 58 13.27 -11.68 14.01
CA GLU A 58 13.38 -10.46 13.21
C GLU A 58 12.07 -10.18 12.48
N MET A 59 11.51 -11.21 11.82
CA MET A 59 10.21 -11.12 11.15
C MET A 59 9.08 -10.73 12.11
N THR A 60 9.04 -11.30 13.29
CA THR A 60 8.04 -10.97 14.31
C THR A 60 8.17 -9.52 14.75
N LYS A 61 9.39 -9.03 15.01
CA LYS A 61 9.62 -7.61 15.36
C LYS A 61 9.15 -6.67 14.25
N LEU A 62 9.49 -6.97 12.99
CA LEU A 62 9.03 -6.19 11.85
C LEU A 62 7.51 -6.18 11.71
N PHE A 63 6.87 -7.34 11.91
CA PHE A 63 5.43 -7.47 11.81
C PHE A 63 4.70 -6.69 12.90
N VAL A 64 5.14 -6.84 14.15
CA VAL A 64 4.58 -6.12 15.30
C VAL A 64 4.77 -4.61 15.15
N SER A 65 5.96 -4.16 14.79
CA SER A 65 6.22 -2.73 14.57
C SER A 65 5.38 -2.15 13.45
N SER A 66 5.18 -2.89 12.36
CA SER A 66 4.31 -2.47 11.25
C SER A 66 2.85 -2.36 11.66
N ILE A 67 2.34 -3.30 12.46
CA ILE A 67 0.97 -3.26 12.99
C ILE A 67 0.80 -2.05 13.90
N VAL A 68 1.70 -1.85 14.87
CA VAL A 68 1.62 -0.72 15.81
C VAL A 68 1.65 0.61 15.05
N LEU A 69 2.56 0.74 14.09
CA LEU A 69 2.70 1.95 13.30
C LEU A 69 1.45 2.21 12.44
N SER A 70 0.90 1.17 11.83
CA SER A 70 -0.35 1.26 11.06
C SER A 70 -1.53 1.67 11.92
N MET A 71 -1.64 1.17 13.15
CA MET A 71 -2.68 1.56 14.09
C MET A 71 -2.57 3.05 14.48
N ILE A 72 -1.35 3.53 14.77
CA ILE A 72 -1.12 4.95 15.09
C ILE A 72 -1.53 5.83 13.91
N VAL A 73 -1.08 5.49 12.71
CA VAL A 73 -1.42 6.24 11.48
C VAL A 73 -2.93 6.22 11.22
N ALA A 74 -3.58 5.07 11.36
CA ALA A 74 -5.02 4.93 11.17
C ALA A 74 -5.81 5.80 12.15
N MET A 75 -5.48 5.75 13.44
CA MET A 75 -6.14 6.57 14.46
C MET A 75 -5.98 8.07 14.19
N LEU A 76 -4.75 8.51 13.90
CA LEU A 76 -4.48 9.91 13.57
C LEU A 76 -5.23 10.33 12.30
N SER A 77 -5.25 9.47 11.27
CA SER A 77 -5.95 9.74 10.00
C SER A 77 -7.45 9.88 10.20
N VAL A 78 -8.06 9.04 11.03
CA VAL A 78 -9.50 9.13 11.35
C VAL A 78 -9.81 10.42 12.09
N ILE A 79 -9.03 10.76 13.12
CA ILE A 79 -9.25 11.98 13.92
C ILE A 79 -9.12 13.22 13.02
N ILE A 80 -8.01 13.37 12.32
CA ILE A 80 -7.75 14.53 11.46
C ILE A 80 -8.72 14.55 10.27
N GLY A 81 -8.97 13.40 9.66
CA GLY A 81 -9.89 13.25 8.52
C GLY A 81 -11.32 13.65 8.89
N MET A 82 -11.82 13.20 10.05
CA MET A 82 -13.15 13.58 10.54
C MET A 82 -13.25 15.08 10.82
N MET A 83 -12.25 15.66 11.47
CA MET A 83 -12.24 17.13 11.73
C MET A 83 -12.21 17.90 10.41
N THR A 84 -11.41 17.46 9.44
CA THR A 84 -11.30 18.08 8.12
C THR A 84 -12.59 17.93 7.32
N ALA A 85 -13.19 16.74 7.28
CA ALA A 85 -14.45 16.48 6.61
C ALA A 85 -15.58 17.36 7.19
N ARG A 86 -15.66 17.42 8.52
CA ARG A 86 -16.61 18.33 9.21
C ARG A 86 -16.41 19.79 8.82
N ALA A 87 -15.16 20.24 8.80
CA ALA A 87 -14.85 21.61 8.42
C ALA A 87 -15.31 21.92 6.97
N PHE A 88 -15.08 21.00 6.06
CA PHE A 88 -15.51 21.15 4.66
C PHE A 88 -17.03 21.10 4.46
N VAL A 89 -17.76 20.35 5.28
CA VAL A 89 -19.22 20.24 5.14
C VAL A 89 -19.94 21.41 5.80
N PHE A 90 -19.58 21.73 7.04
CA PHE A 90 -20.37 22.63 7.88
C PHE A 90 -19.89 24.09 7.90
N TYR A 91 -18.67 24.38 7.42
CA TYR A 91 -18.13 25.73 7.47
C TYR A 91 -17.76 26.24 6.09
N ASP A 92 -18.05 27.53 5.87
CA ASP A 92 -17.55 28.29 4.74
C ASP A 92 -16.43 29.22 5.21
N PHE A 93 -15.24 29.04 4.66
CA PHE A 93 -14.04 29.80 5.00
C PHE A 93 -13.21 30.13 3.76
N LYS A 94 -12.44 31.22 3.87
CA LYS A 94 -11.52 31.62 2.77
C LYS A 94 -10.46 30.53 2.56
N GLY A 95 -10.28 30.09 1.31
CA GLY A 95 -9.31 29.06 0.97
C GLY A 95 -9.84 27.61 1.03
N LYS A 96 -11.13 27.39 1.32
CA LYS A 96 -11.77 26.07 1.33
C LYS A 96 -11.48 25.26 0.06
N ARG A 97 -11.63 25.88 -1.11
CA ARG A 97 -11.40 25.25 -2.41
C ARG A 97 -9.92 24.84 -2.61
N GLN A 98 -8.99 25.70 -2.21
CA GLN A 98 -7.55 25.45 -2.30
C GLN A 98 -7.16 24.31 -1.35
N LEU A 99 -7.63 24.35 -0.10
CA LEU A 99 -7.41 23.27 0.86
C LEU A 99 -7.97 21.93 0.37
N TYR A 100 -9.19 21.94 -0.17
CA TYR A 100 -9.77 20.73 -0.78
C TYR A 100 -8.90 20.18 -1.91
N PHE A 101 -8.38 21.07 -2.78
CA PHE A 101 -7.47 20.67 -3.84
C PHE A 101 -6.18 20.05 -3.29
N VAL A 102 -5.59 20.62 -2.24
CA VAL A 102 -4.39 20.07 -1.58
C VAL A 102 -4.63 18.67 -1.02
N THR A 103 -5.82 18.41 -0.47
CA THR A 103 -6.14 17.05 0.04
C THR A 103 -6.19 15.98 -1.05
N ILE A 104 -6.44 16.34 -2.30
CA ILE A 104 -6.49 15.37 -3.41
C ILE A 104 -5.17 15.25 -4.18
N LEU A 105 -4.22 16.16 -3.95
CA LEU A 105 -2.91 16.16 -4.60
C LEU A 105 -2.18 14.80 -4.54
N PRO A 106 -2.13 14.10 -3.38
CA PRO A 106 -1.46 12.81 -3.29
C PRO A 106 -2.02 11.73 -4.24
N PHE A 107 -3.26 11.86 -4.68
CA PHE A 107 -3.85 10.95 -5.68
C PHE A 107 -3.46 11.27 -7.11
N LEU A 108 -3.14 12.53 -7.38
CA LEU A 108 -2.78 12.99 -8.72
C LEU A 108 -1.31 12.78 -9.04
N ILE A 109 -0.47 12.68 -8.01
CA ILE A 109 0.97 12.52 -8.17
C ILE A 109 1.30 11.01 -8.08
N PRO A 110 2.05 10.46 -9.06
CA PRO A 110 2.54 9.08 -8.95
C PRO A 110 3.31 8.88 -7.63
N ALA A 111 3.00 7.78 -6.92
CA ALA A 111 3.55 7.52 -5.59
C ALA A 111 5.08 7.55 -5.53
N THR A 112 5.73 7.08 -6.58
CA THR A 112 7.20 7.10 -6.71
C THR A 112 7.75 8.52 -6.77
N VAL A 113 7.13 9.41 -7.56
CA VAL A 113 7.55 10.81 -7.70
C VAL A 113 7.36 11.55 -6.38
N PHE A 114 6.23 11.34 -5.73
CA PHE A 114 5.96 11.90 -4.41
C PHE A 114 6.97 11.40 -3.37
N ALA A 115 7.23 10.09 -3.32
CA ALA A 115 8.18 9.51 -2.37
C ALA A 115 9.59 10.07 -2.56
N MET A 116 10.05 10.22 -3.80
CA MET A 116 11.35 10.84 -4.09
C MET A 116 11.42 12.31 -3.65
N GLY A 117 10.36 13.09 -3.94
CA GLY A 117 10.29 14.49 -3.55
C GLY A 117 10.29 14.69 -2.04
N ILE A 118 9.47 13.93 -1.30
CA ILE A 118 9.37 14.04 0.14
C ILE A 118 10.64 13.53 0.84
N HIS A 119 11.30 12.51 0.27
CA HIS A 119 12.55 11.98 0.81
C HIS A 119 13.64 13.05 0.84
N VAL A 120 13.78 13.84 -0.22
CA VAL A 120 14.75 14.97 -0.27
C VAL A 120 14.43 16.01 0.81
N LEU A 121 13.15 16.33 1.03
CA LEU A 121 12.74 17.25 2.10
C LEU A 121 13.05 16.69 3.47
N PHE A 122 12.81 15.40 3.69
CA PHE A 122 13.06 14.74 4.97
C PHE A 122 14.54 14.61 5.29
N ILE A 123 15.41 14.45 4.31
CA ILE A 123 16.86 14.53 4.51
C ILE A 123 17.22 15.92 5.03
N LYS A 124 16.72 16.99 4.40
CA LYS A 124 16.99 18.36 4.81
C LYS A 124 16.47 18.68 6.24
N TRP A 125 15.38 18.05 6.65
CA TRP A 125 14.75 18.25 7.96
C TRP A 125 15.24 17.26 9.02
N GLY A 126 16.14 16.33 8.67
CA GLY A 126 16.63 15.30 9.60
C GLY A 126 15.59 14.21 9.93
N LEU A 127 14.54 14.08 9.13
CA LEU A 127 13.43 13.14 9.33
C LEU A 127 13.53 11.84 8.53
N SER A 128 14.52 11.72 7.63
CA SER A 128 14.61 10.61 6.65
C SER A 128 14.72 9.22 7.29
N ASN A 129 15.33 9.11 8.48
CA ASN A 129 15.52 7.86 9.19
C ASN A 129 14.77 7.84 10.55
N SER A 130 13.62 8.52 10.61
CA SER A 130 12.85 8.63 11.85
C SER A 130 11.47 7.98 11.72
N ILE A 131 10.98 7.40 12.80
CA ILE A 131 9.60 6.88 12.90
C ILE A 131 8.59 8.00 12.64
N LEU A 132 8.89 9.23 13.08
CA LEU A 132 8.06 10.39 12.84
C LEU A 132 7.92 10.70 11.34
N GLY A 133 9.01 10.61 10.59
CA GLY A 133 8.98 10.74 9.13
C GLY A 133 8.06 9.72 8.47
N VAL A 134 8.16 8.46 8.88
CA VAL A 134 7.28 7.39 8.37
C VAL A 134 5.81 7.68 8.68
N ILE A 135 5.49 8.09 9.90
CA ILE A 135 4.12 8.45 10.30
C ILE A 135 3.59 9.60 9.43
N ILE A 136 4.37 10.68 9.26
CA ILE A 136 3.95 11.85 8.46
C ILE A 136 3.66 11.45 7.01
N VAL A 137 4.53 10.67 6.36
CA VAL A 137 4.31 10.23 4.97
C VAL A 137 3.02 9.43 4.85
N HIS A 138 2.82 8.47 5.76
CA HIS A 138 1.62 7.64 5.72
C HIS A 138 0.35 8.46 6.00
N LEU A 139 0.42 9.45 6.90
CA LEU A 139 -0.68 10.38 7.14
C LEU A 139 -1.04 11.18 5.88
N ILE A 140 -0.04 11.74 5.17
CA ILE A 140 -0.29 12.50 3.95
C ILE A 140 -1.03 11.65 2.90
N TYR A 141 -0.69 10.37 2.80
CA TYR A 141 -1.38 9.46 1.87
C TYR A 141 -2.75 8.98 2.36
N SER A 142 -2.94 8.80 3.66
CA SER A 142 -4.19 8.27 4.21
C SER A 142 -5.26 9.33 4.46
N LEU A 143 -4.87 10.58 4.71
CA LEU A 143 -5.81 11.69 4.96
C LEU A 143 -6.85 11.91 3.84
N PRO A 144 -6.49 11.88 2.55
CA PRO A 144 -7.48 12.02 1.47
C PRO A 144 -8.57 10.96 1.51
N TYR A 145 -8.20 9.72 1.85
CA TYR A 145 -9.18 8.63 2.01
C TYR A 145 -10.06 8.86 3.22
N ALA A 146 -9.47 9.18 4.36
CA ALA A 146 -10.21 9.45 5.59
C ALA A 146 -11.20 10.62 5.44
N THR A 147 -10.78 11.71 4.80
CA THR A 147 -11.65 12.88 4.57
C THR A 147 -12.80 12.64 3.58
N ARG A 148 -12.70 11.64 2.71
CA ARG A 148 -13.74 11.32 1.73
C ARG A 148 -14.72 10.24 2.19
N LEU A 149 -14.27 9.37 3.10
CA LEU A 149 -15.10 8.27 3.62
C LEU A 149 -15.92 8.68 4.84
N LEU A 150 -15.53 9.76 5.51
CA LEU A 150 -16.17 10.30 6.70
C LEU A 150 -16.99 11.56 6.36
#